data_a10746ebdbfd7b18696a911d75cba220
#
_entry.id   a10746ebdbfd7b18696a911d75cba220
#
_cell.length_a   1.000
_cell.length_b   1.000
_cell.length_c   1.000
_cell.angle_alpha   90.00
_cell.angle_beta   90.00
_cell.angle_gamma   90.00
#
_symmetry.space_group_name_H-M   'P 1'
#
loop_
_entity.id
_entity.type
_entity.pdbx_description
1 polymer ?
#
loop_
_entity_poly.entity_id
_entity_poly.type
_entity_poly.pdbx_seq_one_letter_code
_entity_poly.pdbx_strand_id
1 'polypeptide(L)'
;ALGMALAARLQGSERHSIAVIGDGAMTAGMAFEALNNGGVHEDARLIVILNDNDMSISPPIGALNRYLAQLMSGHFYATAREVGKKVLGVAPPLFELAKRLEQNAKGMVVPATLFEKFGFNYVGPIDGHDLDSLIPTLENLRQLKGPQFLHVVTKKGQGYKLAEADPAAYHGPGKF
;
A
#
# COMPACT_ATOMS: atom_id res chain seq x y z
N ALA A 1 -10.87 8.67 7.30
CA ALA A 1 -10.79 7.23 7.57
C ALA A 1 -10.40 6.95 9.03
N LEU A 2 -9.32 7.57 9.59
CA LEU A 2 -8.88 7.30 10.96
C LEU A 2 -10.02 7.52 11.99
N GLY A 3 -10.66 8.68 12.00
CA GLY A 3 -11.77 8.95 12.93
C GLY A 3 -12.93 7.96 12.81
N MET A 4 -13.21 7.46 11.60
CA MET A 4 -14.22 6.41 11.39
C MET A 4 -13.77 5.07 11.98
N ALA A 5 -12.50 4.71 11.85
CA ALA A 5 -11.94 3.49 12.44
C ALA A 5 -12.02 3.54 13.99
N LEU A 6 -11.67 4.69 14.56
CA LEU A 6 -11.75 4.91 16.01
C LEU A 6 -13.19 4.88 16.52
N ALA A 7 -14.12 5.52 15.81
CA ALA A 7 -15.54 5.48 16.15
C ALA A 7 -16.12 4.06 16.08
N ALA A 8 -15.78 3.29 15.03
CA ALA A 8 -16.19 1.90 14.90
C ALA A 8 -15.67 1.05 16.07
N ARG A 9 -14.40 1.24 16.46
CA ARG A 9 -13.81 0.58 17.62
C ARG A 9 -14.55 0.89 18.91
N LEU A 10 -14.82 2.17 19.18
CA LEU A 10 -15.54 2.61 20.38
C LEU A 10 -16.96 2.05 20.45
N GLN A 11 -17.58 1.78 19.30
CA GLN A 11 -18.90 1.16 19.19
C GLN A 11 -18.86 -0.38 19.21
N GLY A 12 -17.69 -1.00 19.36
CA GLY A 12 -17.54 -2.45 19.27
C GLY A 12 -17.84 -3.02 17.88
N SER A 13 -17.78 -2.18 16.83
CA SER A 13 -18.06 -2.60 15.46
C SER A 13 -16.82 -3.19 14.79
N GLU A 14 -17.01 -4.26 14.04
CA GLU A 14 -15.95 -4.91 13.27
C GLU A 14 -15.69 -4.29 11.89
N ARG A 15 -16.27 -3.14 11.59
CA ARG A 15 -16.10 -2.46 10.31
C ARG A 15 -14.65 -2.01 10.11
N HIS A 16 -14.15 -2.22 8.89
CA HIS A 16 -12.91 -1.63 8.43
C HIS A 16 -13.14 -0.24 7.85
N SER A 17 -12.23 0.65 8.11
CA SER A 17 -12.14 1.96 7.44
C SER A 17 -10.98 1.93 6.46
N ILE A 18 -11.27 2.17 5.19
CA ILE A 18 -10.27 2.12 4.12
C ILE A 18 -10.04 3.54 3.60
N ALA A 19 -8.78 3.92 3.48
CA ALA A 19 -8.34 5.15 2.84
C ALA A 19 -7.52 4.81 1.60
N VAL A 20 -7.98 5.18 0.41
CA VAL A 20 -7.17 5.10 -0.81
C VAL A 20 -6.59 6.48 -1.07
N ILE A 21 -5.26 6.56 -1.20
CA ILE A 21 -4.53 7.82 -1.36
C ILE A 21 -3.49 7.69 -2.48
N GLY A 22 -3.41 8.67 -3.36
CA GLY A 22 -2.36 8.73 -4.38
C GLY A 22 -1.02 9.17 -3.80
N ASP A 23 0.06 8.81 -4.48
CA ASP A 23 1.45 9.15 -4.12
C ASP A 23 1.65 10.66 -3.95
N GLY A 24 1.16 11.47 -4.88
CA GLY A 24 1.22 12.93 -4.78
C GLY A 24 0.44 13.47 -3.57
N ALA A 25 -0.76 12.94 -3.28
CA ALA A 25 -1.57 13.36 -2.15
C ALA A 25 -0.97 12.93 -0.81
N MET A 26 -0.20 11.86 -0.78
CA MET A 26 0.49 11.39 0.42
C MET A 26 1.56 12.37 0.91
N THR A 27 2.08 13.24 0.04
CA THR A 27 3.05 14.28 0.42
C THR A 27 2.42 15.44 1.20
N ALA A 28 1.09 15.52 1.26
CA ALA A 28 0.39 16.56 2.02
C ALA A 28 0.57 16.37 3.53
N GLY A 29 0.79 17.47 4.25
CA GLY A 29 1.03 17.44 5.70
C GLY A 29 -0.05 16.71 6.48
N MET A 30 -1.34 16.95 6.17
CA MET A 30 -2.44 16.24 6.83
C MET A 30 -2.43 14.73 6.64
N ALA A 31 -1.98 14.24 5.47
CA ALA A 31 -1.85 12.80 5.22
C ALA A 31 -0.77 12.20 6.12
N PHE A 32 0.36 12.90 6.24
CA PHE A 32 1.49 12.49 7.07
C PHE A 32 1.14 12.48 8.56
N GLU A 33 0.47 13.51 9.03
CA GLU A 33 -0.04 13.59 10.41
C GLU A 33 -1.05 12.50 10.72
N ALA A 34 -1.95 12.20 9.77
CA ALA A 34 -2.93 11.12 9.91
C ALA A 34 -2.25 9.74 9.98
N LEU A 35 -1.19 9.51 9.20
CA LEU A 35 -0.40 8.29 9.27
C LEU A 35 0.32 8.18 10.62
N ASN A 36 1.01 9.24 11.04
CA ASN A 36 1.70 9.26 12.32
C ASN A 36 0.75 8.98 13.50
N ASN A 37 -0.45 9.54 13.48
CA ASN A 37 -1.46 9.25 14.50
C ASN A 37 -2.11 7.87 14.31
N GLY A 38 -2.37 7.46 13.06
CA GLY A 38 -3.04 6.19 12.77
C GLY A 38 -2.27 4.96 13.24
N GLY A 39 -0.94 5.01 13.12
CA GLY A 39 -0.08 3.89 13.42
C GLY A 39 0.03 3.51 14.91
N VAL A 40 -0.33 4.42 15.82
CA VAL A 40 -0.30 4.12 17.28
C VAL A 40 -1.56 3.39 17.76
N HIS A 41 -2.57 3.23 16.90
CA HIS A 41 -3.82 2.56 17.24
C HIS A 41 -3.80 1.09 16.83
N GLU A 42 -3.07 0.26 17.56
CA GLU A 42 -2.83 -1.15 17.27
C GLU A 42 -4.09 -2.02 17.14
N ASP A 43 -5.22 -1.56 17.65
CA ASP A 43 -6.52 -2.23 17.58
C ASP A 43 -7.49 -1.60 16.58
N ALA A 44 -7.07 -0.56 15.85
CA ALA A 44 -7.90 0.07 14.82
C ALA A 44 -7.94 -0.77 13.55
N ARG A 45 -9.14 -1.01 13.03
CA ARG A 45 -9.35 -1.67 11.73
C ARG A 45 -9.22 -0.63 10.60
N LEU A 46 -8.00 -0.09 10.43
CA LEU A 46 -7.66 0.90 9.43
C LEU A 46 -6.80 0.26 8.34
N ILE A 47 -7.20 0.41 7.09
CA ILE A 47 -6.41 0.02 5.92
C ILE A 47 -6.13 1.27 5.10
N VAL A 48 -4.86 1.60 4.91
CA VAL A 48 -4.41 2.66 4.01
C VAL A 48 -3.87 2.00 2.75
N ILE A 49 -4.40 2.38 1.60
CA ILE A 49 -3.97 1.89 0.30
C ILE A 49 -3.28 3.05 -0.42
N LEU A 50 -1.97 2.96 -0.61
CA LEU A 50 -1.22 3.86 -1.47
C LEU A 50 -1.40 3.40 -2.91
N ASN A 51 -2.02 4.23 -3.75
CA ASN A 51 -2.06 4.06 -5.19
C ASN A 51 -0.91 4.85 -5.81
N ASP A 52 0.21 4.17 -6.03
CA ASP A 52 1.44 4.74 -6.58
C ASP A 52 1.43 4.55 -8.11
N ASN A 53 1.30 5.65 -8.85
CA ASN A 53 1.30 5.61 -10.30
C ASN A 53 2.37 6.53 -10.93
N ASP A 54 3.29 7.04 -10.09
CA ASP A 54 4.38 7.93 -10.48
C ASP A 54 3.91 9.13 -11.35
N MET A 55 2.64 9.53 -11.17
CA MET A 55 2.05 10.59 -11.96
C MET A 55 1.38 11.66 -11.10
N SER A 56 1.95 12.85 -11.16
CA SER A 56 1.33 14.10 -10.70
C SER A 56 1.22 15.09 -11.86
N ILE A 57 0.43 16.16 -11.67
CA ILE A 57 0.29 17.24 -12.66
C ILE A 57 1.64 17.92 -12.96
N SER A 58 2.58 17.88 -12.03
CA SER A 58 3.97 18.28 -12.17
C SER A 58 4.90 17.14 -11.77
N PRO A 59 6.16 17.15 -12.25
CA PRO A 59 7.13 16.14 -11.82
C PRO A 59 7.15 15.99 -10.31
N PRO A 60 7.11 14.77 -9.79
CA PRO A 60 7.06 14.54 -8.35
C PRO A 60 8.34 15.06 -7.69
N ILE A 61 8.19 15.94 -6.71
CA ILE A 61 9.29 16.54 -5.95
C ILE A 61 9.15 16.18 -4.46
N GLY A 62 10.29 16.07 -3.80
CA GLY A 62 10.35 15.85 -2.37
C GLY A 62 10.97 14.52 -1.95
N ALA A 63 11.32 14.44 -0.66
CA ALA A 63 12.03 13.30 -0.09
C ALA A 63 11.16 12.03 -0.07
N LEU A 64 9.85 12.16 0.14
CA LEU A 64 8.95 11.01 0.17
C LEU A 64 8.83 10.35 -1.20
N ASN A 65 8.69 11.13 -2.29
CA ASN A 65 8.66 10.58 -3.65
C ASN A 65 9.97 9.89 -4.01
N ARG A 66 11.11 10.47 -3.63
CA ARG A 66 12.41 9.82 -3.80
C ARG A 66 12.49 8.50 -3.03
N TYR A 67 11.94 8.46 -1.82
CA TYR A 67 11.88 7.26 -1.01
C TYR A 67 10.97 6.18 -1.64
N LEU A 68 9.78 6.54 -2.15
CA LEU A 68 8.90 5.62 -2.86
C LEU A 68 9.56 5.08 -4.13
N ALA A 69 10.20 5.94 -4.92
CA ALA A 69 10.97 5.52 -6.10
C ALA A 69 12.11 4.54 -5.74
N GLN A 70 12.78 4.73 -4.60
CA GLN A 70 13.78 3.79 -4.10
C GLN A 70 13.17 2.44 -3.70
N LEU A 71 11.99 2.42 -3.09
CA LEU A 71 11.28 1.16 -2.79
C LEU A 71 10.92 0.40 -4.07
N MET A 72 10.58 1.11 -5.15
CA MET A 72 10.24 0.49 -6.44
C MET A 72 11.47 0.04 -7.24
N SER A 73 12.58 0.77 -7.18
CA SER A 73 13.78 0.52 -7.98
C SER A 73 14.70 -0.55 -7.42
N GLY A 74 14.52 -0.97 -6.17
CA GLY A 74 15.38 -1.94 -5.49
C GLY A 74 15.01 -3.40 -5.80
N HIS A 75 15.91 -4.30 -5.42
CA HIS A 75 15.70 -5.76 -5.40
C HIS A 75 14.39 -6.19 -4.69
N PHE A 76 13.80 -5.29 -3.92
CA PHE A 76 12.54 -5.45 -3.21
C PHE A 76 11.37 -5.72 -4.15
N TYR A 77 11.25 -4.98 -5.26
CA TYR A 77 10.15 -5.17 -6.21
C TYR A 77 10.20 -6.54 -6.89
N ALA A 78 11.39 -6.96 -7.30
CA ALA A 78 11.58 -8.27 -7.92
C ALA A 78 11.29 -9.42 -6.95
N THR A 79 11.74 -9.29 -5.70
CA THR A 79 11.52 -10.31 -4.66
C THR A 79 10.07 -10.35 -4.19
N ALA A 80 9.42 -9.20 -3.99
CA ALA A 80 8.01 -9.12 -3.60
C ALA A 80 7.08 -9.71 -4.69
N ARG A 81 7.38 -9.47 -5.97
CA ARG A 81 6.64 -10.04 -7.10
C ARG A 81 6.78 -11.57 -7.19
N GLU A 82 7.97 -12.10 -6.92
CA GLU A 82 8.20 -13.55 -6.90
C GLU A 82 7.60 -14.23 -5.67
N VAL A 83 7.69 -13.61 -4.50
CA VAL A 83 7.10 -14.10 -3.25
C VAL A 83 5.58 -14.05 -3.34
N GLY A 84 4.99 -12.97 -3.86
CA GLY A 84 3.56 -12.86 -4.09
C GLY A 84 3.01 -14.00 -4.95
N LYS A 85 3.67 -14.32 -6.06
CA LYS A 85 3.29 -15.44 -6.93
C LYS A 85 3.44 -16.82 -6.27
N LYS A 86 4.39 -16.99 -5.35
CA LYS A 86 4.60 -18.26 -4.64
C LYS A 86 3.68 -18.45 -3.43
N VAL A 87 3.28 -17.35 -2.76
CA VAL A 87 2.42 -17.39 -1.57
C VAL A 87 0.95 -17.61 -1.93
N LEU A 88 0.51 -17.14 -3.11
CA LEU A 88 -0.86 -17.33 -3.60
C LEU A 88 -1.22 -18.80 -3.92
N GLY A 89 -0.25 -19.70 -4.02
CA GLY A 89 -0.46 -21.14 -4.26
C GLY A 89 -0.44 -22.02 -3.01
N VAL A 90 -0.32 -21.47 -1.81
CA VAL A 90 -0.01 -22.27 -0.62
C VAL A 90 -1.00 -22.03 0.52
N ALA A 91 -1.45 -23.14 1.12
CA ALA A 91 -2.42 -23.20 2.22
C ALA A 91 -1.98 -22.41 3.49
N PRO A 92 -2.95 -21.98 4.35
CA PRO A 92 -2.74 -21.10 5.53
C PRO A 92 -1.58 -21.43 6.48
N PRO A 93 -1.22 -22.67 6.76
CA PRO A 93 -0.13 -22.95 7.70
C PRO A 93 1.26 -22.55 7.19
N LEU A 94 1.45 -22.39 5.86
CA LEU A 94 2.71 -21.91 5.32
C LEU A 94 2.86 -20.39 5.36
N PHE A 95 1.78 -19.63 5.52
CA PHE A 95 1.84 -18.18 5.73
C PHE A 95 2.53 -17.83 7.07
N GLU A 96 2.23 -18.58 8.13
CA GLU A 96 2.92 -18.45 9.43
C GLU A 96 4.41 -18.84 9.31
N LEU A 97 4.72 -19.85 8.52
CA LEU A 97 6.10 -20.26 8.26
C LEU A 97 6.83 -19.23 7.40
N ALA A 98 6.18 -18.69 6.36
CA ALA A 98 6.71 -17.60 5.54
C ALA A 98 6.97 -16.35 6.37
N LYS A 99 6.06 -15.99 7.29
CA LYS A 99 6.23 -14.88 8.25
C LYS A 99 7.38 -15.14 9.22
N ARG A 100 7.57 -16.37 9.70
CA ARG A 100 8.72 -16.75 10.55
C ARG A 100 10.03 -16.77 9.77
N LEU A 101 10.02 -17.20 8.51
CA LEU A 101 11.18 -17.15 7.62
C LEU A 101 11.52 -15.71 7.25
N GLU A 102 10.53 -14.85 7.03
CA GLU A 102 10.69 -13.41 6.84
C GLU A 102 11.26 -12.75 8.11
N GLN A 103 10.79 -13.12 9.29
CA GLN A 103 11.34 -12.65 10.57
C GLN A 103 12.77 -13.16 10.82
N ASN A 104 13.13 -14.34 10.35
CA ASN A 104 14.48 -14.90 10.47
C ASN A 104 15.41 -14.42 9.33
N ALA A 105 14.90 -14.12 8.15
CA ALA A 105 15.61 -13.43 7.07
C ALA A 105 15.87 -11.94 7.41
N LYS A 106 15.17 -11.37 8.39
CA LYS A 106 15.43 -10.06 9.00
C LYS A 106 16.78 -9.99 9.76
N GLY A 107 17.51 -11.09 9.88
CA GLY A 107 18.93 -11.09 10.19
C GLY A 107 19.83 -10.52 9.07
N MET A 108 19.32 -10.46 7.84
CA MET A 108 19.86 -9.61 6.77
C MET A 108 18.99 -8.35 6.74
N VAL A 109 19.52 -7.30 7.35
CA VAL A 109 18.93 -5.98 7.58
C VAL A 109 18.22 -5.45 6.34
N VAL A 110 16.95 -5.78 6.18
CA VAL A 110 16.05 -4.98 5.36
C VAL A 110 15.57 -3.85 6.26
N PRO A 111 15.95 -2.59 6.00
CA PRO A 111 15.49 -1.48 6.83
C PRO A 111 13.96 -1.46 6.80
N ALA A 112 13.34 -1.47 7.99
CA ALA A 112 11.91 -1.29 8.10
C ALA A 112 11.49 -0.04 7.31
N THR A 113 10.42 -0.15 6.54
CA THR A 113 9.90 0.98 5.78
C THR A 113 9.51 2.12 6.74
N LEU A 114 9.42 3.34 6.22
CA LEU A 114 8.92 4.48 6.98
C LEU A 114 7.54 4.18 7.59
N PHE A 115 6.70 3.46 6.87
CA PHE A 115 5.35 3.11 7.29
C PHE A 115 5.33 2.11 8.45
N GLU A 116 6.26 1.15 8.45
CA GLU A 116 6.44 0.23 9.59
C GLU A 116 6.95 0.98 10.83
N LYS A 117 7.78 1.99 10.65
CA LYS A 117 8.22 2.85 11.77
C LYS A 117 7.09 3.71 12.34
N PHE A 118 6.08 4.01 11.56
CA PHE A 118 4.85 4.64 12.06
C PHE A 118 3.92 3.65 12.77
N GLY A 119 4.17 2.35 12.70
CA GLY A 119 3.35 1.33 13.36
C GLY A 119 2.36 0.61 12.43
N PHE A 120 2.46 0.82 11.12
CA PHE A 120 1.66 0.08 10.14
C PHE A 120 2.30 -1.26 9.80
N ASN A 121 1.46 -2.27 9.56
CA ASN A 121 1.90 -3.46 8.85
C ASN A 121 1.95 -3.13 7.35
N TYR A 122 3.16 -3.06 6.79
CA TYR A 122 3.38 -2.72 5.39
C TYR A 122 3.36 -3.97 4.51
N VAL A 123 2.57 -3.91 3.44
CA VAL A 123 2.48 -4.94 2.40
C VAL A 123 2.65 -4.28 1.03
N GLY A 124 3.52 -4.83 0.22
CA GLY A 124 3.76 -4.35 -1.13
C GLY A 124 5.25 -4.07 -1.42
N PRO A 125 5.56 -3.42 -2.54
CA PRO A 125 4.61 -3.01 -3.58
C PRO A 125 4.04 -4.20 -4.37
N ILE A 126 2.77 -4.10 -4.76
CA ILE A 126 2.10 -5.08 -5.63
C ILE A 126 1.55 -4.41 -6.89
N ASP A 127 1.41 -5.18 -7.96
CA ASP A 127 0.81 -4.71 -9.20
C ASP A 127 -0.71 -4.55 -9.02
N GLY A 128 -1.22 -3.31 -9.11
CA GLY A 128 -2.63 -3.00 -8.96
C GLY A 128 -3.50 -3.40 -10.16
N HIS A 129 -2.89 -3.79 -11.29
CA HIS A 129 -3.59 -4.32 -12.45
C HIS A 129 -3.68 -5.85 -12.43
N ASP A 130 -2.94 -6.52 -11.54
CA ASP A 130 -3.03 -7.96 -11.30
C ASP A 130 -4.08 -8.23 -10.21
N LEU A 131 -5.34 -8.39 -10.62
CA LEU A 131 -6.46 -8.65 -9.70
C LEU A 131 -6.34 -10.02 -9.01
N ASP A 132 -5.68 -10.97 -9.64
CA ASP A 132 -5.48 -12.31 -9.06
C ASP A 132 -4.56 -12.26 -7.84
N SER A 133 -3.66 -11.28 -7.78
CA SER A 133 -2.82 -11.00 -6.62
C SER A 133 -3.46 -9.99 -5.65
N LEU A 134 -4.14 -8.96 -6.17
CA LEU A 134 -4.68 -7.87 -5.36
C LEU A 134 -5.86 -8.31 -4.49
N ILE A 135 -6.80 -9.09 -5.04
CA ILE A 135 -8.02 -9.49 -4.31
C ILE A 135 -7.66 -10.36 -3.09
N PRO A 136 -6.89 -11.47 -3.23
CA PRO A 136 -6.50 -12.27 -2.07
C PRO A 136 -5.67 -11.48 -1.05
N THR A 137 -4.85 -10.53 -1.50
CA THR A 137 -4.10 -9.66 -0.59
C THR A 137 -5.03 -8.81 0.27
N LEU A 138 -6.05 -8.19 -0.33
CA LEU A 138 -7.05 -7.41 0.39
C LEU A 138 -7.87 -8.27 1.37
N GLU A 139 -8.23 -9.48 0.97
CA GLU A 139 -8.93 -10.44 1.83
C GLU A 139 -8.09 -10.82 3.05
N ASN A 140 -6.80 -11.06 2.86
CA ASN A 140 -5.87 -11.37 3.95
C ASN A 140 -5.68 -10.16 4.89
N LEU A 141 -5.51 -8.95 4.34
CA LEU A 141 -5.35 -7.74 5.14
C LEU A 141 -6.54 -7.48 6.07
N ARG A 142 -7.76 -7.81 5.64
CA ARG A 142 -8.96 -7.69 6.46
C ARG A 142 -8.95 -8.58 7.71
N GLN A 143 -8.16 -9.65 7.70
CA GLN A 143 -8.08 -10.60 8.82
C GLN A 143 -6.97 -10.22 9.81
N LEU A 144 -6.06 -9.34 9.41
CA LEU A 144 -4.95 -8.91 10.25
C LEU A 144 -5.41 -7.87 11.29
N LYS A 145 -4.73 -7.87 12.43
CA LYS A 145 -4.94 -6.88 13.50
C LYS A 145 -4.09 -5.64 13.25
N GLY A 146 -4.59 -4.52 13.76
CA GLY A 146 -3.88 -3.24 13.69
C GLY A 146 -3.98 -2.53 12.35
N PRO A 147 -3.36 -1.37 12.23
CA PRO A 147 -3.39 -0.58 11.01
C PRO A 147 -2.54 -1.23 9.92
N GLN A 148 -3.13 -1.35 8.72
CA GLN A 148 -2.51 -1.96 7.56
C GLN A 148 -2.16 -0.89 6.53
N PHE A 149 -1.02 -1.04 5.85
CA PHE A 149 -0.60 -0.19 4.76
C PHE A 149 -0.30 -1.03 3.52
N LEU A 150 -1.12 -0.90 2.50
CA LEU A 150 -0.97 -1.60 1.23
C LEU A 150 -0.40 -0.65 0.17
N HIS A 151 0.76 -0.98 -0.36
CA HIS A 151 1.37 -0.23 -1.46
C HIS A 151 1.03 -0.91 -2.78
N VAL A 152 0.24 -0.23 -3.60
CA VAL A 152 -0.23 -0.71 -4.91
C VAL A 152 0.38 0.17 -5.99
N VAL A 153 1.03 -0.45 -6.95
CA VAL A 153 1.61 0.22 -8.12
C VAL A 153 0.65 0.09 -9.29
N THR A 154 0.30 1.22 -9.89
CA THR A 154 -0.58 1.25 -11.06
C THR A 154 0.02 2.07 -12.18
N LYS A 155 -0.47 1.86 -13.41
CA LYS A 155 -0.16 2.67 -14.57
C LYS A 155 -1.40 3.46 -14.96
N LYS A 156 -1.29 4.78 -15.02
CA LYS A 156 -2.40 5.64 -15.41
C LYS A 156 -2.81 5.39 -16.85
N GLY A 157 -4.13 5.28 -17.07
CA GLY A 157 -4.68 5.00 -18.39
C GLY A 157 -4.61 3.55 -18.84
N GLN A 158 -4.11 2.64 -18.02
CA GLN A 158 -3.94 1.22 -18.32
C GLN A 158 -5.25 0.63 -18.92
N GLY A 159 -5.10 -0.04 -20.07
CA GLY A 159 -6.20 -0.64 -20.80
C GLY A 159 -6.85 0.26 -21.87
N TYR A 160 -6.50 1.56 -21.89
CA TYR A 160 -6.97 2.47 -22.94
C TYR A 160 -5.77 3.13 -23.66
N LYS A 161 -5.50 2.69 -24.88
CA LYS A 161 -4.29 3.06 -25.64
C LYS A 161 -4.04 4.56 -25.75
N LEU A 162 -5.10 5.37 -25.94
CA LEU A 162 -4.95 6.82 -26.07
C LEU A 162 -4.54 7.45 -24.72
N ALA A 163 -5.09 6.98 -23.60
CA ALA A 163 -4.71 7.45 -22.28
C ALA A 163 -3.32 6.94 -21.85
N GLU A 164 -2.92 5.77 -22.35
CA GLU A 164 -1.56 5.25 -22.12
C GLU A 164 -0.51 6.07 -22.90
N ALA A 165 -0.87 6.58 -24.08
CA ALA A 165 0.00 7.39 -24.92
C ALA A 165 0.15 8.82 -24.41
N ASP A 166 -0.89 9.39 -23.81
CA ASP A 166 -0.87 10.74 -23.22
C ASP A 166 -1.66 10.76 -21.89
N PRO A 167 -1.06 10.24 -20.82
CA PRO A 167 -1.72 10.19 -19.53
C PRO A 167 -2.03 11.58 -18.95
N ALA A 168 -1.28 12.61 -19.34
CA ALA A 168 -1.46 13.97 -18.86
C ALA A 168 -2.77 14.58 -19.41
N ALA A 169 -3.02 14.44 -20.70
CA ALA A 169 -4.26 14.91 -21.35
C ALA A 169 -5.50 14.22 -20.75
N TYR A 170 -5.36 12.96 -20.33
CA TYR A 170 -6.44 12.17 -19.75
C TYR A 170 -6.53 12.26 -18.20
N HIS A 171 -5.74 13.11 -17.59
CA HIS A 171 -5.74 13.31 -16.12
C HIS A 171 -6.89 14.20 -15.63
N GLY A 172 -8.00 14.22 -16.15
CA GLY A 172 -9.12 15.08 -15.80
C GLY A 172 -9.59 15.80 -17.05
N PRO A 173 -9.94 15.01 -18.06
CA PRO A 173 -10.40 15.57 -19.32
C PRO A 173 -11.67 16.40 -19.08
N GLY A 174 -11.75 17.55 -19.73
CA GLY A 174 -12.96 18.35 -19.78
C GLY A 174 -14.06 17.68 -20.60
N LYS A 175 -14.87 18.46 -21.26
CA LYS A 175 -15.83 17.90 -22.24
C LYS A 175 -15.07 17.31 -23.42
N PHE A 176 -15.42 16.09 -23.79
CA PHE A 176 -15.02 15.48 -25.06
C PHE A 176 -15.82 16.10 -26.20
#